data_b7f2810303be44fa28ec18ec6bd9d997
#
_entry.id   b7f2810303be44fa28ec18ec6bd9d997
#
_cell.length_a   1.000
_cell.length_b   1.000
_cell.length_c   1.000
_cell.angle_alpha   90.00
_cell.angle_beta   90.00
_cell.angle_gamma   90.00
#
_symmetry.space_group_name_H-M   'P 1'
#
loop_
_entity.id
_entity.type
_entity.pdbx_description
1 polymer ?
#
loop_
_entity_poly.entity_id
_entity_poly.type
_entity_poly.pdbx_seq_one_letter_code
_entity_poly.pdbx_strand_id
1 'polypeptide(L)'
;MHRAGFVNIVGNPNVGKSTLSNLLVGEKLSIITSKAQTTRHRIMGIVNGEDYQIVFSDTPGVLKPKFRLQESMLEYSTGALVDADILLYVTDVIESPTKNQEFLDKVAREKIPIVLVINKIDLLKGQDELVALVERWKELLPTAEVYPTSALVNFNVDQLMKRIIELLPESPPYFGKDALTDRNARFFVTEIIREKILLTYDKEVPYATQVLVEKFDETDTEIHIMAVVYVERESQKGIIIGHQGRKLNHVGIDARKDIEKFFEKHVFLQLYVKVEKDWRNQEKKLRAFGYIE
;
A
#
# COMPACT_ATOMS: atom_id res chain seq x y z
N MET A 1 -29.42 3.18 -11.73
CA MET A 1 -28.60 4.41 -11.59
C MET A 1 -27.17 3.99 -11.30
N HIS A 2 -26.19 4.63 -11.95
CA HIS A 2 -24.78 4.31 -11.72
C HIS A 2 -24.30 4.88 -10.37
N ARG A 3 -23.48 4.13 -9.65
CA ARG A 3 -22.87 4.54 -8.37
C ARG A 3 -21.35 4.57 -8.52
N ALA A 4 -20.71 5.58 -8.01
CA ALA A 4 -19.26 5.63 -7.96
C ALA A 4 -18.77 6.40 -6.75
N GLY A 5 -17.61 5.99 -6.19
CA GLY A 5 -17.05 6.67 -5.03
C GLY A 5 -15.62 6.24 -4.73
N PHE A 6 -14.95 7.12 -3.97
CA PHE A 6 -13.63 6.88 -3.43
C PHE A 6 -13.73 6.15 -2.08
N VAL A 7 -13.13 4.98 -2.01
CA VAL A 7 -13.09 4.13 -0.82
C VAL A 7 -11.66 4.10 -0.29
N ASN A 8 -11.37 4.91 0.71
CA ASN A 8 -10.02 5.10 1.19
C ASN A 8 -9.71 4.18 2.36
N ILE A 9 -8.61 3.44 2.24
CA ILE A 9 -8.18 2.41 3.19
C ILE A 9 -7.09 2.99 4.07
N VAL A 10 -7.39 3.21 5.34
CA VAL A 10 -6.50 3.79 6.33
C VAL A 10 -6.33 2.88 7.55
N GLY A 11 -5.30 3.12 8.35
CA GLY A 11 -5.03 2.37 9.58
C GLY A 11 -3.54 2.21 9.84
N ASN A 12 -3.19 1.55 10.92
CA ASN A 12 -1.82 1.38 11.37
C ASN A 12 -0.96 0.54 10.40
N PRO A 13 0.38 0.59 10.50
CA PRO A 13 1.25 -0.29 9.71
C PRO A 13 1.00 -1.77 10.05
N ASN A 14 1.11 -2.65 9.05
CA ASN A 14 1.06 -4.11 9.16
C ASN A 14 -0.29 -4.72 9.56
N VAL A 15 -1.37 -3.97 9.58
CA VAL A 15 -2.74 -4.49 9.83
C VAL A 15 -3.35 -5.21 8.62
N GLY A 16 -2.67 -5.20 7.46
CA GLY A 16 -3.09 -5.90 6.26
C GLY A 16 -3.86 -5.04 5.25
N LYS A 17 -3.73 -3.70 5.28
CA LYS A 17 -4.38 -2.78 4.32
C LYS A 17 -4.11 -3.15 2.87
N SER A 18 -2.84 -3.27 2.48
CA SER A 18 -2.44 -3.59 1.10
C SER A 18 -2.88 -4.99 0.67
N THR A 19 -2.89 -5.96 1.60
CA THR A 19 -3.43 -7.30 1.32
C THR A 19 -4.92 -7.24 1.03
N LEU A 20 -5.68 -6.52 1.87
CA LEU A 20 -7.11 -6.31 1.68
C LEU A 20 -7.39 -5.52 0.40
N SER A 21 -6.65 -4.45 0.14
CA SER A 21 -6.78 -3.64 -1.07
C SER A 21 -6.59 -4.46 -2.34
N ASN A 22 -5.50 -5.22 -2.44
CA ASN A 22 -5.25 -6.11 -3.58
C ASN A 22 -6.38 -7.13 -3.77
N LEU A 23 -6.91 -7.68 -2.67
CA LEU A 23 -8.00 -8.65 -2.73
C LEU A 23 -9.32 -8.02 -3.21
N LEU A 24 -9.64 -6.81 -2.72
CA LEU A 24 -10.83 -6.05 -3.13
C LEU A 24 -10.74 -5.59 -4.60
N VAL A 25 -9.56 -5.22 -5.06
CA VAL A 25 -9.31 -4.82 -6.47
C VAL A 25 -9.28 -6.04 -7.40
N GLY A 26 -8.86 -7.20 -6.89
CA GLY A 26 -8.67 -8.42 -7.66
C GLY A 26 -7.30 -8.50 -8.36
N GLU A 27 -6.43 -7.51 -8.14
CA GLU A 27 -5.10 -7.40 -8.76
C GLU A 27 -4.03 -6.97 -7.74
N LYS A 28 -2.78 -7.43 -7.94
CA LYS A 28 -1.65 -7.07 -7.08
C LYS A 28 -1.09 -5.69 -7.46
N LEU A 29 -1.72 -4.61 -7.00
CA LEU A 29 -1.25 -3.24 -7.22
C LEU A 29 -0.29 -2.77 -6.13
N SER A 30 -0.53 -3.15 -4.88
CA SER A 30 0.33 -2.82 -3.75
C SER A 30 1.25 -3.98 -3.40
N ILE A 31 2.50 -3.68 -3.09
CA ILE A 31 3.45 -4.68 -2.58
C ILE A 31 3.11 -5.08 -1.14
N ILE A 32 3.40 -6.32 -0.79
CA ILE A 32 3.05 -6.88 0.51
C ILE A 32 4.29 -7.45 1.18
N THR A 33 4.64 -6.92 2.36
CA THR A 33 5.66 -7.51 3.23
C THR A 33 5.25 -7.38 4.70
N SER A 34 5.90 -8.14 5.57
CA SER A 34 5.72 -8.01 7.02
C SER A 34 6.41 -6.77 7.61
N LYS A 35 7.19 -6.02 6.81
CA LYS A 35 7.95 -4.86 7.27
C LYS A 35 7.10 -3.60 7.28
N ALA A 36 7.32 -2.72 8.25
CA ALA A 36 6.71 -1.40 8.26
C ALA A 36 7.17 -0.57 7.05
N GLN A 37 6.41 0.47 6.68
CA GLN A 37 6.72 1.34 5.54
C GLN A 37 6.82 0.58 4.19
N THR A 38 6.11 -0.53 4.06
CA THR A 38 5.98 -1.26 2.80
C THR A 38 5.28 -0.37 1.77
N THR A 39 4.09 0.13 2.06
CA THR A 39 3.41 1.14 1.26
C THR A 39 3.93 2.53 1.63
N ARG A 40 4.45 3.27 0.67
CA ARG A 40 4.97 4.65 0.85
C ARG A 40 4.19 5.69 0.07
N HIS A 41 3.49 5.28 -0.97
CA HIS A 41 2.64 6.11 -1.81
C HIS A 41 1.18 5.77 -1.57
N ARG A 42 0.30 6.68 -1.88
CA ARG A 42 -1.11 6.39 -2.05
C ARG A 42 -1.29 5.73 -3.42
N ILE A 43 -1.93 4.57 -3.47
CA ILE A 43 -2.10 3.77 -4.70
C ILE A 43 -3.60 3.59 -4.93
N MET A 44 -4.09 4.03 -6.09
CA MET A 44 -5.47 3.84 -6.47
C MET A 44 -5.64 2.56 -7.28
N GLY A 45 -6.65 1.76 -6.91
CA GLY A 45 -7.12 0.60 -7.66
C GLY A 45 -8.57 0.79 -8.04
N ILE A 46 -8.90 0.63 -9.32
CA ILE A 46 -10.21 0.93 -9.87
C ILE A 46 -10.93 -0.38 -10.17
N VAL A 47 -12.11 -0.55 -9.58
CA VAL A 47 -13.00 -1.70 -9.81
C VAL A 47 -14.25 -1.23 -10.54
N ASN A 48 -14.50 -1.82 -11.69
CA ASN A 48 -15.65 -1.51 -12.53
C ASN A 48 -16.67 -2.66 -12.51
N GLY A 49 -17.91 -2.36 -12.13
CA GLY A 49 -19.07 -3.22 -12.35
C GLY A 49 -19.94 -2.73 -13.48
N GLU A 50 -21.09 -3.38 -13.68
CA GLU A 50 -22.05 -3.00 -14.71
C GLU A 50 -22.59 -1.59 -14.44
N ASP A 51 -23.00 -1.34 -13.18
CA ASP A 51 -23.66 -0.12 -12.72
C ASP A 51 -22.95 0.59 -11.56
N TYR A 52 -21.67 0.22 -11.31
CA TYR A 52 -20.84 0.87 -10.30
C TYR A 52 -19.38 1.02 -10.72
N GLN A 53 -18.69 1.96 -10.07
CA GLN A 53 -17.24 2.08 -10.08
C GLN A 53 -16.73 2.40 -8.67
N ILE A 54 -15.75 1.63 -8.19
CA ILE A 54 -15.10 1.88 -6.91
C ILE A 54 -13.65 2.28 -7.16
N VAL A 55 -13.23 3.39 -6.54
CA VAL A 55 -11.82 3.80 -6.53
C VAL A 55 -11.27 3.51 -5.15
N PHE A 56 -10.66 2.33 -4.97
CA PHE A 56 -9.96 2.00 -3.74
C PHE A 56 -8.65 2.77 -3.66
N SER A 57 -8.32 3.25 -2.47
CA SER A 57 -7.09 3.98 -2.23
C SER A 57 -6.32 3.34 -1.07
N ASP A 58 -5.28 2.54 -1.39
CA ASP A 58 -4.37 2.00 -0.37
C ASP A 58 -3.41 3.10 0.08
N THR A 59 -3.32 3.31 1.39
CA THR A 59 -2.50 4.38 1.97
C THR A 59 -1.35 3.82 2.82
N PRO A 60 -0.26 4.60 2.99
CA PRO A 60 0.77 4.28 3.98
C PRO A 60 0.17 4.05 5.37
N GLY A 61 0.80 3.19 6.16
CA GLY A 61 0.39 3.00 7.55
C GLY A 61 0.65 4.24 8.40
N VAL A 62 -0.31 4.61 9.23
CA VAL A 62 -0.20 5.77 10.12
C VAL A 62 0.89 5.54 11.17
N LEU A 63 1.87 6.43 11.19
CA LEU A 63 2.99 6.39 12.13
C LEU A 63 3.38 7.80 12.58
N LYS A 64 4.05 7.91 13.72
CA LYS A 64 4.63 9.18 14.18
C LYS A 64 5.88 9.49 13.36
N PRO A 65 5.92 10.57 12.57
CA PRO A 65 7.05 10.88 11.69
C PRO A 65 8.33 11.18 12.48
N LYS A 66 9.47 10.72 11.93
CA LYS A 66 10.81 11.01 12.45
C LYS A 66 11.67 11.77 11.43
N PHE A 67 11.26 11.81 10.17
CA PHE A 67 11.95 12.48 9.06
C PHE A 67 10.94 12.78 7.94
N ARG A 68 11.30 13.69 7.02
CA ARG A 68 10.38 14.25 6.01
C ARG A 68 9.65 13.22 5.14
N LEU A 69 10.29 12.14 4.73
CA LEU A 69 9.60 11.08 3.99
C LEU A 69 8.39 10.52 4.77
N GLN A 70 8.54 10.35 6.09
CA GLN A 70 7.43 9.86 6.92
C GLN A 70 6.34 10.93 7.13
N GLU A 71 6.70 12.22 7.09
CA GLU A 71 5.72 13.30 7.07
C GLU A 71 4.86 13.22 5.82
N SER A 72 5.47 13.09 4.64
CA SER A 72 4.75 12.90 3.37
C SER A 72 3.86 11.64 3.37
N MET A 73 4.35 10.53 3.95
CA MET A 73 3.53 9.32 4.12
C MET A 73 2.31 9.57 5.02
N LEU A 74 2.46 10.34 6.10
CA LEU A 74 1.34 10.70 6.98
C LEU A 74 0.36 11.65 6.29
N GLU A 75 0.86 12.58 5.45
CA GLU A 75 0.04 13.46 4.63
C GLU A 75 -0.86 12.69 3.67
N TYR A 76 -0.35 11.63 3.01
CA TYR A 76 -1.19 10.74 2.20
C TYR A 76 -2.32 10.08 3.00
N SER A 77 -2.02 9.64 4.23
CA SER A 77 -3.03 8.98 5.08
C SER A 77 -4.06 9.97 5.64
N THR A 78 -3.63 11.20 5.96
CA THR A 78 -4.54 12.26 6.44
C THR A 78 -5.35 12.87 5.30
N GLY A 79 -4.75 13.07 4.12
CA GLY A 79 -5.45 13.53 2.93
C GLY A 79 -6.56 12.55 2.50
N ALA A 80 -6.33 11.25 2.69
CA ALA A 80 -7.32 10.22 2.41
C ALA A 80 -8.58 10.29 3.30
N LEU A 81 -8.57 11.03 4.40
CA LEU A 81 -9.79 11.30 5.19
C LEU A 81 -10.67 12.34 4.50
N VAL A 82 -10.06 13.31 3.79
CA VAL A 82 -10.75 14.48 3.25
C VAL A 82 -11.51 14.17 1.95
N ASP A 83 -10.97 13.28 1.12
CA ASP A 83 -11.50 12.99 -0.22
C ASP A 83 -12.20 11.62 -0.33
N ALA A 84 -12.51 10.98 0.80
CA ALA A 84 -13.24 9.73 0.84
C ALA A 84 -14.77 9.94 0.75
N ASP A 85 -15.45 9.09 -0.03
CA ASP A 85 -16.89 8.88 0.07
C ASP A 85 -17.22 7.80 1.11
N ILE A 86 -16.34 6.82 1.27
CA ILE A 86 -16.39 5.76 2.27
C ILE A 86 -15.01 5.57 2.86
N LEU A 87 -14.92 5.44 4.18
CA LEU A 87 -13.67 5.20 4.87
C LEU A 87 -13.61 3.76 5.39
N LEU A 88 -12.61 2.99 4.93
CA LEU A 88 -12.25 1.70 5.50
C LEU A 88 -11.14 1.90 6.54
N TYR A 89 -11.50 1.89 7.82
CA TYR A 89 -10.51 1.88 8.88
C TYR A 89 -10.11 0.44 9.20
N VAL A 90 -8.89 0.06 8.82
CA VAL A 90 -8.39 -1.31 9.00
C VAL A 90 -7.53 -1.41 10.24
N THR A 91 -7.91 -2.31 11.11
CA THR A 91 -7.17 -2.76 12.29
C THR A 91 -6.94 -4.27 12.23
N ASP A 92 -6.23 -4.85 13.19
CA ASP A 92 -6.11 -6.30 13.32
C ASP A 92 -6.31 -6.75 14.78
N VAL A 93 -6.31 -8.06 14.99
CA VAL A 93 -6.51 -8.68 16.31
C VAL A 93 -5.28 -8.59 17.23
N ILE A 94 -4.14 -8.08 16.72
CA ILE A 94 -2.86 -8.08 17.44
C ILE A 94 -2.60 -6.71 18.05
N GLU A 95 -2.93 -5.62 17.33
CA GLU A 95 -2.57 -4.28 17.75
C GLU A 95 -3.49 -3.72 18.86
N SER A 96 -2.92 -2.82 19.67
CA SER A 96 -3.75 -2.05 20.60
C SER A 96 -4.64 -1.07 19.84
N PRO A 97 -5.97 -1.05 20.09
CA PRO A 97 -6.89 -0.11 19.47
C PRO A 97 -6.51 1.36 19.65
N THR A 98 -5.80 1.70 20.72
CA THR A 98 -5.41 3.07 21.07
C THR A 98 -4.00 3.45 20.62
N LYS A 99 -3.36 2.63 19.81
CA LYS A 99 -1.95 2.82 19.37
C LYS A 99 -1.68 4.19 18.72
N ASN A 100 -2.62 4.71 17.92
CA ASN A 100 -2.57 6.02 17.29
C ASN A 100 -3.87 6.79 17.55
N GLN A 101 -4.13 7.11 18.83
CA GLN A 101 -5.37 7.73 19.27
C GLN A 101 -5.67 9.04 18.53
N GLU A 102 -4.67 9.89 18.28
CA GLU A 102 -4.85 11.15 17.57
C GLU A 102 -5.41 10.96 16.14
N PHE A 103 -5.01 9.89 15.46
CA PHE A 103 -5.55 9.58 14.14
C PHE A 103 -6.95 8.96 14.23
N LEU A 104 -7.17 8.09 15.21
CA LEU A 104 -8.48 7.51 15.48
C LEU A 104 -9.51 8.60 15.81
N ASP A 105 -9.12 9.61 16.59
CA ASP A 105 -9.98 10.76 16.92
C ASP A 105 -10.35 11.60 15.67
N LYS A 106 -9.44 11.68 14.68
CA LYS A 106 -9.78 12.32 13.40
C LYS A 106 -10.79 11.49 12.62
N VAL A 107 -10.57 10.18 12.53
CA VAL A 107 -11.50 9.24 11.88
C VAL A 107 -12.89 9.32 12.52
N ALA A 108 -12.98 9.35 13.85
CA ALA A 108 -14.25 9.43 14.58
C ALA A 108 -15.05 10.73 14.34
N ARG A 109 -14.40 11.78 13.83
CA ARG A 109 -15.05 13.07 13.51
C ARG A 109 -15.60 13.13 12.08
N GLU A 110 -15.22 12.18 11.22
CA GLU A 110 -15.70 12.14 9.84
C GLU A 110 -17.20 11.87 9.82
N LYS A 111 -17.89 12.52 8.86
CA LYS A 111 -19.37 12.41 8.71
C LYS A 111 -19.78 11.46 7.58
N ILE A 112 -18.81 10.85 6.92
CA ILE A 112 -18.99 9.86 5.86
C ILE A 112 -19.19 8.46 6.46
N PRO A 113 -19.70 7.48 5.72
CA PRO A 113 -19.75 6.09 6.15
C PRO A 113 -18.37 5.57 6.52
N ILE A 114 -18.26 5.03 7.74
CA ILE A 114 -17.02 4.40 8.25
C ILE A 114 -17.28 2.91 8.37
N VAL A 115 -16.47 2.11 7.72
CA VAL A 115 -16.44 0.66 7.86
C VAL A 115 -15.17 0.26 8.59
N LEU A 116 -15.32 -0.26 9.80
CA LEU A 116 -14.23 -0.78 10.60
C LEU A 116 -13.95 -2.23 10.24
N VAL A 117 -12.81 -2.49 9.63
CA VAL A 117 -12.36 -3.83 9.26
C VAL A 117 -11.42 -4.36 10.34
N ILE A 118 -11.87 -5.38 11.09
CA ILE A 118 -11.01 -6.10 12.04
C ILE A 118 -10.41 -7.30 11.29
N ASN A 119 -9.18 -7.13 10.81
CA ASN A 119 -8.49 -8.11 9.98
C ASN A 119 -7.74 -9.16 10.83
N LYS A 120 -7.29 -10.24 10.16
CA LYS A 120 -6.51 -11.34 10.73
C LYS A 120 -7.26 -12.14 11.81
N ILE A 121 -8.58 -12.25 11.72
CA ILE A 121 -9.36 -13.03 12.69
C ILE A 121 -9.02 -14.53 12.68
N ASP A 122 -8.34 -15.01 11.65
CA ASP A 122 -7.76 -16.36 11.57
C ASP A 122 -6.72 -16.64 12.66
N LEU A 123 -6.19 -15.59 13.32
CA LEU A 123 -5.27 -15.72 14.44
C LEU A 123 -5.95 -15.85 15.81
N LEU A 124 -7.26 -15.63 15.90
CA LEU A 124 -8.02 -15.78 17.14
C LEU A 124 -8.22 -17.25 17.52
N LYS A 125 -8.23 -17.54 18.80
CA LYS A 125 -8.41 -18.90 19.32
C LYS A 125 -9.88 -19.26 19.54
N GLY A 126 -10.76 -18.27 19.62
CA GLY A 126 -12.18 -18.51 19.89
C GLY A 126 -13.07 -17.30 19.58
N GLN A 127 -14.37 -17.57 19.53
CA GLN A 127 -15.38 -16.56 19.22
C GLN A 127 -15.50 -15.48 20.31
N ASP A 128 -15.27 -15.83 21.57
CA ASP A 128 -15.39 -14.88 22.69
C ASP A 128 -14.36 -13.74 22.59
N GLU A 129 -13.13 -14.06 22.10
CA GLU A 129 -12.09 -13.05 21.86
C GLU A 129 -12.55 -12.05 20.78
N LEU A 130 -13.20 -12.53 19.74
CA LEU A 130 -13.74 -11.67 18.68
C LEU A 130 -14.87 -10.79 19.20
N VAL A 131 -15.81 -11.32 19.97
CA VAL A 131 -16.94 -10.56 20.55
C VAL A 131 -16.41 -9.42 21.42
N ALA A 132 -15.50 -9.73 22.35
CA ALA A 132 -14.91 -8.70 23.21
C ALA A 132 -14.18 -7.60 22.43
N LEU A 133 -13.48 -7.98 21.34
CA LEU A 133 -12.78 -7.01 20.50
C LEU A 133 -13.77 -6.12 19.72
N VAL A 134 -14.83 -6.69 19.19
CA VAL A 134 -15.91 -5.95 18.48
C VAL A 134 -16.58 -4.95 19.43
N GLU A 135 -16.93 -5.36 20.66
CA GLU A 135 -17.53 -4.49 21.66
C GLU A 135 -16.60 -3.31 22.00
N ARG A 136 -15.33 -3.58 22.24
CA ARG A 136 -14.33 -2.53 22.49
C ARG A 136 -14.22 -1.53 21.33
N TRP A 137 -14.23 -1.99 20.09
CA TRP A 137 -14.19 -1.11 18.94
C TRP A 137 -15.47 -0.29 18.74
N LYS A 138 -16.63 -0.85 19.07
CA LYS A 138 -17.92 -0.10 19.07
C LYS A 138 -17.92 1.04 20.08
N GLU A 139 -17.22 0.91 21.21
CA GLU A 139 -17.03 2.01 22.15
C GLU A 139 -16.15 3.14 21.58
N LEU A 140 -15.10 2.79 20.83
CA LEU A 140 -14.15 3.74 20.26
C LEU A 140 -14.65 4.42 18.98
N LEU A 141 -15.40 3.69 18.14
CA LEU A 141 -15.97 4.15 16.88
C LEU A 141 -17.44 3.74 16.79
N PRO A 142 -18.33 4.38 17.58
CA PRO A 142 -19.73 3.95 17.68
C PRO A 142 -20.54 4.12 16.39
N THR A 143 -20.09 4.97 15.47
CA THR A 143 -20.73 5.20 14.16
C THR A 143 -20.27 4.24 13.08
N ALA A 144 -19.22 3.44 13.33
CA ALA A 144 -18.64 2.55 12.33
C ALA A 144 -19.40 1.21 12.25
N GLU A 145 -19.59 0.73 11.04
CA GLU A 145 -20.03 -0.65 10.80
C GLU A 145 -18.83 -1.60 10.93
N VAL A 146 -18.96 -2.65 11.76
CA VAL A 146 -17.83 -3.54 12.07
C VAL A 146 -17.86 -4.78 11.20
N TYR A 147 -16.76 -5.04 10.48
CA TYR A 147 -16.54 -6.20 9.61
C TYR A 147 -15.32 -7.01 10.05
N PRO A 148 -15.51 -8.07 10.83
CA PRO A 148 -14.44 -9.03 11.10
C PRO A 148 -14.07 -9.78 9.82
N THR A 149 -12.79 -9.76 9.43
CA THR A 149 -12.30 -10.34 8.18
C THR A 149 -10.98 -11.09 8.38
N SER A 150 -10.64 -11.95 7.44
CA SER A 150 -9.27 -12.38 7.20
C SER A 150 -8.96 -12.22 5.72
N ALA A 151 -8.16 -11.20 5.39
CA ALA A 151 -7.69 -10.99 4.02
C ALA A 151 -6.76 -12.12 3.54
N LEU A 152 -6.10 -12.83 4.47
CA LEU A 152 -5.19 -13.93 4.13
C LEU A 152 -5.95 -15.15 3.56
N VAL A 153 -7.08 -15.49 4.16
CA VAL A 153 -7.90 -16.67 3.78
C VAL A 153 -9.20 -16.28 3.09
N ASN A 154 -9.33 -15.04 2.64
CA ASN A 154 -10.50 -14.47 1.95
C ASN A 154 -11.82 -14.67 2.73
N PHE A 155 -11.77 -14.55 4.06
CA PHE A 155 -12.97 -14.68 4.88
C PHE A 155 -13.70 -13.35 5.01
N ASN A 156 -15.01 -13.36 4.75
CA ASN A 156 -15.93 -12.23 4.87
C ASN A 156 -15.64 -11.00 3.96
N VAL A 157 -14.74 -11.15 2.98
CA VAL A 157 -14.36 -10.05 2.06
C VAL A 157 -15.45 -9.79 1.03
N ASP A 158 -16.16 -10.84 0.56
CA ASP A 158 -17.28 -10.69 -0.37
C ASP A 158 -18.46 -9.92 0.25
N GLN A 159 -18.73 -10.12 1.54
CA GLN A 159 -19.77 -9.38 2.26
C GLN A 159 -19.36 -7.90 2.45
N LEU A 160 -18.09 -7.67 2.77
CA LEU A 160 -17.52 -6.32 2.82
C LEU A 160 -17.66 -5.60 1.47
N MET A 161 -17.31 -6.27 0.36
CA MET A 161 -17.45 -5.72 -0.98
C MET A 161 -18.91 -5.35 -1.31
N LYS A 162 -19.85 -6.24 -1.03
CA LYS A 162 -21.29 -5.97 -1.22
C LYS A 162 -21.73 -4.73 -0.44
N ARG A 163 -21.30 -4.62 0.82
CA ARG A 163 -21.66 -3.47 1.65
C ARG A 163 -21.05 -2.18 1.13
N ILE A 164 -19.81 -2.20 0.67
CA ILE A 164 -19.18 -1.04 0.04
C ILE A 164 -20.02 -0.56 -1.16
N ILE A 165 -20.44 -1.47 -2.05
CA ILE A 165 -21.26 -1.13 -3.23
C ILE A 165 -22.58 -0.48 -2.81
N GLU A 166 -23.22 -0.99 -1.75
CA GLU A 166 -24.47 -0.41 -1.23
C GLU A 166 -24.30 1.02 -0.69
N LEU A 167 -23.14 1.30 -0.11
CA LEU A 167 -22.81 2.60 0.48
C LEU A 167 -22.37 3.66 -0.55
N LEU A 168 -22.03 3.24 -1.79
CA LEU A 168 -21.57 4.17 -2.82
C LEU A 168 -22.63 5.24 -3.13
N PRO A 169 -22.24 6.51 -3.27
CA PRO A 169 -23.13 7.56 -3.71
C PRO A 169 -23.54 7.38 -5.19
N GLU A 170 -24.67 7.96 -5.58
CA GLU A 170 -25.03 8.10 -6.97
C GLU A 170 -24.08 9.07 -7.67
N SER A 171 -23.34 8.58 -8.64
CA SER A 171 -22.35 9.35 -9.39
C SER A 171 -22.06 8.69 -10.73
N PRO A 172 -21.73 9.44 -11.79
CA PRO A 172 -21.11 8.87 -12.97
C PRO A 172 -19.71 8.30 -12.62
N PRO A 173 -19.14 7.43 -13.47
CA PRO A 173 -17.79 6.92 -13.25
C PRO A 173 -16.75 8.05 -13.32
N TYR A 174 -15.74 7.99 -12.48
CA TYR A 174 -14.62 8.95 -12.44
C TYR A 174 -13.54 8.62 -13.48
N PHE A 175 -13.40 7.35 -13.82
CA PHE A 175 -12.37 6.84 -14.75
C PHE A 175 -13.01 6.03 -15.87
N GLY A 176 -12.28 5.84 -16.98
CA GLY A 176 -12.68 4.91 -18.02
C GLY A 176 -12.88 3.49 -17.47
N LYS A 177 -13.80 2.73 -18.07
CA LYS A 177 -14.11 1.36 -17.62
C LYS A 177 -12.96 0.36 -17.82
N ASP A 178 -11.98 0.71 -18.61
CA ASP A 178 -10.73 -0.02 -18.86
C ASP A 178 -9.60 0.38 -17.89
N ALA A 179 -9.77 1.43 -17.10
CA ALA A 179 -8.78 1.87 -16.14
C ALA A 179 -8.73 0.92 -14.94
N LEU A 180 -7.52 0.50 -14.57
CA LEU A 180 -7.23 -0.35 -13.40
C LEU A 180 -6.61 0.45 -12.25
N THR A 181 -5.82 1.49 -12.56
CA THR A 181 -5.04 2.25 -11.58
C THR A 181 -4.65 3.62 -12.13
N ASP A 182 -4.26 4.54 -11.23
CA ASP A 182 -3.69 5.85 -11.55
C ASP A 182 -2.18 5.81 -11.84
N ARG A 183 -1.53 4.65 -11.66
CA ARG A 183 -0.08 4.51 -11.71
C ARG A 183 0.40 3.97 -13.07
N ASN A 184 1.57 4.42 -13.48
CA ASN A 184 2.21 3.97 -14.72
C ASN A 184 3.09 2.71 -14.50
N ALA A 185 3.52 2.09 -15.60
CA ALA A 185 4.35 0.89 -15.59
C ALA A 185 5.65 1.05 -14.78
N ARG A 186 6.33 2.20 -14.86
CA ARG A 186 7.58 2.48 -14.14
C ARG A 186 7.38 2.44 -12.62
N PHE A 187 6.22 2.89 -12.14
CA PHE A 187 5.88 2.82 -10.72
C PHE A 187 5.83 1.37 -10.23
N PHE A 188 5.15 0.48 -10.95
CA PHE A 188 5.06 -0.93 -10.55
C PHE A 188 6.41 -1.63 -10.57
N VAL A 189 7.25 -1.36 -11.58
CA VAL A 189 8.64 -1.86 -11.60
C VAL A 189 9.41 -1.39 -10.37
N THR A 190 9.31 -0.11 -10.03
CA THR A 190 9.93 0.47 -8.82
C THR A 190 9.48 -0.28 -7.56
N GLU A 191 8.17 -0.49 -7.41
CA GLU A 191 7.63 -1.16 -6.23
C GLU A 191 8.00 -2.65 -6.18
N ILE A 192 7.99 -3.37 -7.31
CA ILE A 192 8.42 -4.78 -7.35
C ILE A 192 9.90 -4.90 -6.92
N ILE A 193 10.79 -4.05 -7.44
CA ILE A 193 12.21 -4.06 -7.02
C ILE A 193 12.31 -3.72 -5.52
N ARG A 194 11.56 -2.75 -5.04
CA ARG A 194 11.55 -2.35 -3.63
C ARG A 194 11.01 -3.45 -2.73
N GLU A 195 10.01 -4.23 -3.17
CA GLU A 195 9.53 -5.43 -2.46
C GLU A 195 10.66 -6.43 -2.25
N LYS A 196 11.46 -6.74 -3.31
CA LYS A 196 12.58 -7.67 -3.19
C LYS A 196 13.68 -7.16 -2.26
N ILE A 197 13.92 -5.85 -2.26
CA ILE A 197 14.84 -5.23 -1.30
C ILE A 197 14.29 -5.38 0.13
N LEU A 198 13.01 -5.12 0.37
CA LEU A 198 12.38 -5.31 1.67
C LEU A 198 12.46 -6.76 2.16
N LEU A 199 12.31 -7.73 1.27
CA LEU A 199 12.38 -9.16 1.61
C LEU A 199 13.81 -9.66 1.86
N THR A 200 14.80 -9.11 1.14
CA THR A 200 16.19 -9.60 1.15
C THR A 200 17.05 -8.99 2.26
N TYR A 201 16.80 -7.73 2.63
CA TYR A 201 17.64 -7.00 3.59
C TYR A 201 16.90 -6.71 4.89
N ASP A 202 17.66 -6.65 5.99
CA ASP A 202 17.15 -6.44 7.34
C ASP A 202 17.59 -5.12 7.95
N LYS A 203 17.19 -4.89 9.20
CA LYS A 203 17.46 -3.70 9.99
C LYS A 203 16.99 -2.42 9.27
N GLU A 204 17.81 -1.39 9.26
CA GLU A 204 17.49 -0.08 8.69
C GLU A 204 17.71 0.02 7.17
N VAL A 205 18.46 -0.91 6.57
CA VAL A 205 18.88 -0.82 5.16
C VAL A 205 17.71 -0.71 4.19
N PRO A 206 16.67 -1.58 4.23
CA PRO A 206 15.54 -1.48 3.30
C PRO A 206 14.73 -0.19 3.47
N TYR A 207 14.71 0.40 4.66
CA TYR A 207 14.00 1.65 4.92
C TYR A 207 14.75 2.89 4.42
N ALA A 208 16.08 2.77 4.24
CA ALA A 208 16.95 3.82 3.71
C ALA A 208 17.11 3.74 2.19
N THR A 209 16.42 2.81 1.53
CA THR A 209 16.50 2.65 0.08
C THR A 209 15.35 3.33 -0.64
N GLN A 210 15.66 3.85 -1.84
CA GLN A 210 14.69 4.27 -2.85
C GLN A 210 15.08 3.67 -4.19
N VAL A 211 14.10 3.29 -4.98
CA VAL A 211 14.32 2.80 -6.34
C VAL A 211 13.76 3.82 -7.33
N LEU A 212 14.50 4.08 -8.40
CA LEU A 212 14.04 4.90 -9.51
C LEU A 212 14.34 4.18 -10.83
N VAL A 213 13.33 4.04 -11.67
CA VAL A 213 13.48 3.53 -13.04
C VAL A 213 13.93 4.69 -13.94
N GLU A 214 15.23 4.68 -14.32
CA GLU A 214 15.80 5.71 -15.19
C GLU A 214 15.46 5.42 -16.68
N LYS A 215 15.44 4.14 -17.07
CA LYS A 215 15.12 3.73 -18.45
C LYS A 215 14.05 2.64 -18.44
N PHE A 216 13.07 2.75 -19.34
CA PHE A 216 12.02 1.77 -19.56
C PHE A 216 11.64 1.82 -21.06
N ASP A 217 12.17 0.87 -21.81
CA ASP A 217 11.91 0.73 -23.24
C ASP A 217 11.13 -0.56 -23.46
N GLU A 218 9.93 -0.42 -23.96
CA GLU A 218 9.00 -1.53 -24.17
C GLU A 218 8.78 -1.74 -25.67
N THR A 219 8.84 -3.01 -26.05
CA THR A 219 8.46 -3.49 -27.39
C THR A 219 7.27 -4.47 -27.26
N ASP A 220 6.85 -5.06 -28.35
CA ASP A 220 5.75 -6.04 -28.32
C ASP A 220 6.10 -7.30 -27.53
N THR A 221 7.38 -7.70 -27.48
CA THR A 221 7.83 -8.97 -26.90
C THR A 221 8.72 -8.84 -25.67
N GLU A 222 9.37 -7.70 -25.49
CA GLU A 222 10.37 -7.54 -24.43
C GLU A 222 10.39 -6.12 -23.83
N ILE A 223 10.91 -6.00 -22.62
CA ILE A 223 11.07 -4.73 -21.90
C ILE A 223 12.52 -4.61 -21.43
N HIS A 224 13.18 -3.50 -21.74
CA HIS A 224 14.51 -3.16 -21.24
C HIS A 224 14.41 -2.12 -20.14
N ILE A 225 14.85 -2.48 -18.94
CA ILE A 225 14.75 -1.67 -17.73
C ILE A 225 16.12 -1.39 -17.14
N MET A 226 16.37 -0.12 -16.86
CA MET A 226 17.50 0.30 -16.04
C MET A 226 16.98 1.02 -14.81
N ALA A 227 17.27 0.49 -13.61
CA ALA A 227 16.84 1.05 -12.35
C ALA A 227 18.02 1.31 -11.40
N VAL A 228 17.90 2.36 -10.62
CA VAL A 228 18.88 2.77 -9.62
C VAL A 228 18.30 2.63 -8.23
N VAL A 229 19.01 1.92 -7.37
CA VAL A 229 18.74 1.81 -5.94
C VAL A 229 19.57 2.87 -5.23
N TYR A 230 18.89 3.88 -4.70
CA TYR A 230 19.51 4.93 -3.89
C TYR A 230 19.57 4.50 -2.43
N VAL A 231 20.70 4.79 -1.78
CA VAL A 231 20.94 4.57 -0.35
C VAL A 231 21.56 5.82 0.27
N GLU A 232 21.55 5.96 1.60
CA GLU A 232 22.06 7.18 2.25
C GLU A 232 23.58 7.13 2.53
N ARG A 233 24.17 5.92 2.61
CA ARG A 233 25.57 5.76 3.06
C ARG A 233 26.32 4.73 2.23
N GLU A 234 27.64 4.88 2.11
CA GLU A 234 28.50 3.91 1.43
C GLU A 234 28.45 2.50 2.08
N SER A 235 28.32 2.43 3.41
CA SER A 235 28.15 1.16 4.10
C SER A 235 26.88 0.42 3.66
N GLN A 236 25.77 1.15 3.47
CA GLN A 236 24.51 0.58 2.97
C GLN A 236 24.66 0.11 1.52
N LYS A 237 25.37 0.90 0.68
CA LYS A 237 25.68 0.49 -0.70
C LYS A 237 26.45 -0.84 -0.73
N GLY A 238 27.47 -0.99 0.13
CA GLY A 238 28.19 -2.25 0.27
C GLY A 238 27.29 -3.41 0.69
N ILE A 239 26.33 -3.19 1.61
CA ILE A 239 25.38 -4.19 2.07
C ILE A 239 24.41 -4.60 0.93
N ILE A 240 23.88 -3.61 0.17
CA ILE A 240 22.98 -3.87 -0.97
C ILE A 240 23.69 -4.66 -2.07
N ILE A 241 24.90 -4.28 -2.44
CA ILE A 241 25.69 -4.99 -3.47
C ILE A 241 26.06 -6.40 -2.97
N GLY A 242 26.52 -6.51 -1.73
CA GLY A 242 26.99 -7.74 -1.12
C GLY A 242 28.31 -8.22 -1.71
N HIS A 243 28.80 -9.35 -1.22
CA HIS A 243 30.09 -9.92 -1.67
C HIS A 243 30.01 -10.25 -3.17
N GLN A 244 30.91 -9.67 -3.97
CA GLN A 244 30.97 -9.83 -5.43
C GLN A 244 29.63 -9.56 -6.16
N GLY A 245 28.79 -8.69 -5.63
CA GLY A 245 27.49 -8.35 -6.24
C GLY A 245 26.38 -9.41 -6.08
N ARG A 246 26.62 -10.49 -5.34
CA ARG A 246 25.70 -11.64 -5.25
C ARG A 246 24.32 -11.27 -4.71
N LYS A 247 24.25 -10.40 -3.70
CA LYS A 247 22.96 -9.99 -3.10
C LYS A 247 22.12 -9.15 -4.07
N LEU A 248 22.74 -8.15 -4.70
CA LEU A 248 22.06 -7.33 -5.70
C LEU A 248 21.60 -8.15 -6.90
N ASN A 249 22.42 -9.09 -7.35
CA ASN A 249 22.06 -10.00 -8.44
C ASN A 249 20.87 -10.88 -8.08
N HIS A 250 20.81 -11.39 -6.84
CA HIS A 250 19.64 -12.15 -6.35
C HIS A 250 18.37 -11.30 -6.36
N VAL A 251 18.42 -10.07 -5.83
CA VAL A 251 17.30 -9.10 -5.92
C VAL A 251 16.89 -8.87 -7.37
N GLY A 252 17.87 -8.69 -8.27
CA GLY A 252 17.59 -8.50 -9.70
C GLY A 252 16.90 -9.68 -10.36
N ILE A 253 17.32 -10.90 -10.05
CA ILE A 253 16.69 -12.12 -10.59
C ILE A 253 15.25 -12.26 -10.11
N ASP A 254 15.01 -12.06 -8.82
CA ASP A 254 13.66 -12.22 -8.27
C ASP A 254 12.73 -11.08 -8.71
N ALA A 255 13.24 -9.84 -8.78
CA ALA A 255 12.48 -8.73 -9.32
C ALA A 255 12.12 -8.95 -10.80
N ARG A 256 13.08 -9.40 -11.63
CA ARG A 256 12.84 -9.69 -13.04
C ARG A 256 11.73 -10.70 -13.24
N LYS A 257 11.73 -11.81 -12.50
CA LYS A 257 10.68 -12.84 -12.58
C LYS A 257 9.28 -12.27 -12.30
N ASP A 258 9.17 -11.43 -11.27
CA ASP A 258 7.89 -10.84 -10.91
C ASP A 258 7.46 -9.76 -11.92
N ILE A 259 8.41 -8.99 -12.48
CA ILE A 259 8.12 -8.03 -13.55
C ILE A 259 7.68 -8.75 -14.83
N GLU A 260 8.36 -9.84 -15.22
CA GLU A 260 7.97 -10.69 -16.36
C GLU A 260 6.55 -11.24 -16.20
N LYS A 261 6.21 -11.68 -14.97
CA LYS A 261 4.85 -12.14 -14.66
C LYS A 261 3.81 -11.01 -14.71
N PHE A 262 4.18 -9.81 -14.28
CA PHE A 262 3.25 -8.67 -14.24
C PHE A 262 2.95 -8.12 -15.64
N PHE A 263 3.95 -8.07 -16.52
CA PHE A 263 3.80 -7.53 -17.88
C PHE A 263 3.56 -8.60 -18.96
N GLU A 264 3.67 -9.89 -18.60
CA GLU A 264 3.58 -11.02 -19.53
C GLU A 264 4.56 -10.91 -20.70
N LYS A 265 5.72 -10.28 -20.49
CA LYS A 265 6.79 -10.04 -21.47
C LYS A 265 8.15 -10.43 -20.90
N HIS A 266 9.08 -10.73 -21.80
CA HIS A 266 10.49 -10.95 -21.40
C HIS A 266 11.13 -9.64 -20.91
N VAL A 267 11.96 -9.71 -19.85
CA VAL A 267 12.51 -8.52 -19.21
C VAL A 267 14.03 -8.59 -19.07
N PHE A 268 14.69 -7.56 -19.56
CA PHE A 268 16.10 -7.28 -19.30
C PHE A 268 16.21 -6.22 -18.21
N LEU A 269 16.62 -6.63 -16.99
CA LEU A 269 16.71 -5.75 -15.84
C LEU A 269 18.17 -5.49 -15.46
N GLN A 270 18.55 -4.21 -15.45
CA GLN A 270 19.84 -3.74 -14.94
C GLN A 270 19.63 -2.93 -13.67
N LEU A 271 20.34 -3.27 -12.60
CA LEU A 271 20.29 -2.59 -11.31
C LEU A 271 21.63 -1.93 -10.99
N TYR A 272 21.59 -0.68 -10.59
CA TYR A 272 22.73 0.10 -10.10
C TYR A 272 22.47 0.58 -8.68
N VAL A 273 23.52 0.84 -7.90
CA VAL A 273 23.40 1.39 -6.55
C VAL A 273 24.16 2.71 -6.48
N LYS A 274 23.47 3.78 -6.08
CA LYS A 274 24.03 5.12 -5.89
C LYS A 274 23.83 5.58 -4.44
N VAL A 275 24.78 6.33 -3.92
CA VAL A 275 24.64 6.99 -2.60
C VAL A 275 24.10 8.39 -2.80
N GLU A 276 23.00 8.66 -2.11
CA GLU A 276 22.37 9.98 -2.01
C GLU A 276 22.19 10.30 -0.52
N LYS A 277 23.12 11.07 0.03
CA LYS A 277 23.17 11.34 1.47
C LYS A 277 21.90 12.02 1.95
N ASP A 278 21.31 11.51 3.04
CA ASP A 278 20.16 12.10 3.72
C ASP A 278 18.95 12.39 2.81
N TRP A 279 18.75 11.60 1.75
CA TRP A 279 17.70 11.84 0.76
C TRP A 279 16.30 11.88 1.37
N ARG A 280 16.07 11.16 2.49
CA ARG A 280 14.77 11.10 3.17
C ARG A 280 14.36 12.43 3.81
N ASN A 281 15.29 13.37 4.01
CA ASN A 281 15.05 14.71 4.53
C ASN A 281 15.15 15.79 3.46
N GLN A 282 15.62 15.47 2.24
CA GLN A 282 15.81 16.45 1.17
C GLN A 282 14.54 16.60 0.32
N GLU A 283 13.86 17.74 0.42
CA GLU A 283 12.63 18.03 -0.32
C GLU A 283 12.80 17.84 -1.84
N LYS A 284 13.91 18.37 -2.41
CA LYS A 284 14.22 18.19 -3.83
C LYS A 284 14.27 16.72 -4.26
N LYS A 285 14.80 15.82 -3.41
CA LYS A 285 14.87 14.39 -3.69
C LYS A 285 13.52 13.72 -3.48
N LEU A 286 12.79 14.09 -2.45
CA LEU A 286 11.44 13.57 -2.22
C LEU A 286 10.51 13.94 -3.39
N ARG A 287 10.63 15.17 -3.92
CA ARG A 287 9.91 15.59 -5.14
C ARG A 287 10.33 14.79 -6.37
N ALA A 288 11.64 14.60 -6.59
CA ALA A 288 12.15 13.80 -7.71
C ALA A 288 11.75 12.32 -7.64
N PHE A 289 11.52 11.78 -6.43
CA PHE A 289 11.07 10.42 -6.18
C PHE A 289 9.53 10.29 -6.10
N GLY A 290 8.79 11.40 -6.29
CA GLY A 290 7.33 11.41 -6.34
C GLY A 290 6.63 11.31 -4.99
N TYR A 291 7.29 11.70 -3.89
CA TYR A 291 6.70 11.74 -2.55
C TYR A 291 6.06 13.09 -2.20
N ILE A 292 6.42 14.14 -2.90
CA ILE A 292 5.92 15.51 -2.72
C ILE A 292 5.64 16.08 -4.12
N GLU A 293 4.56 16.84 -4.27
CA GLU A 293 4.22 17.59 -5.49
C GLU A 293 5.06 18.85 -5.69
#